data_383008dc9c77c4b6db319a1d7da8bcdb
#
_entry.id   383008dc9c77c4b6db319a1d7da8bcdb
#
_cell.length_a   1.000
_cell.length_b   1.000
_cell.length_c   1.000
_cell.angle_alpha   90.00
_cell.angle_beta   90.00
_cell.angle_gamma   90.00
#
_symmetry.space_group_name_H-M   'P 1'
#
loop_
_entity.id
_entity.type
_entity.pdbx_description
1 polymer ?
#
loop_
_entity_poly.entity_id
_entity_poly.type
_entity_poly.pdbx_seq_one_letter_code
_entity_poly.pdbx_strand_id
1 'polypeptide(L)'
;MVETPDGPIVFVDTAGMRRRSRIDDSAEYYSMVRALRAIDDANIALLIIDATEGVTSQDQRLAERVDASGCPIVVMLNKWELIDDAEQRAEIEREVRRKLYFVDEAPLLKISALTGKGVHKLRPVLQEAIEQYSRRVPTRDVNRVIADAQQ
;
A
#
# COMPACT_ATOMS: atom_id res chain seq x y z
N MET A 1 -10.28 12.43 -9.41
CA MET A 1 -11.51 11.88 -8.81
C MET A 1 -12.11 10.90 -9.78
N VAL A 2 -12.52 9.74 -9.32
CA VAL A 2 -13.17 8.68 -10.10
C VAL A 2 -14.51 8.38 -9.43
N GLU A 3 -15.59 8.53 -10.18
CA GLU A 3 -16.93 8.17 -9.69
C GLU A 3 -17.10 6.67 -9.67
N THR A 4 -17.62 6.14 -8.57
CA THR A 4 -17.96 4.72 -8.42
C THR A 4 -19.39 4.58 -7.89
N PRO A 5 -20.03 3.43 -8.05
CA PRO A 5 -21.36 3.19 -7.47
C PRO A 5 -21.44 3.39 -5.95
N ASP A 6 -20.30 3.27 -5.27
CA ASP A 6 -20.19 3.39 -3.81
C ASP A 6 -19.73 4.78 -3.36
N GLY A 7 -19.63 5.72 -4.30
CA GLY A 7 -19.20 7.09 -4.08
C GLY A 7 -17.89 7.43 -4.80
N PRO A 8 -17.48 8.70 -4.76
CA PRO A 8 -16.27 9.15 -5.45
C PRO A 8 -15.00 8.71 -4.74
N ILE A 9 -14.02 8.25 -5.51
CA ILE A 9 -12.65 7.99 -5.03
C ILE A 9 -11.74 9.11 -5.53
N VAL A 10 -11.04 9.77 -4.61
CA VAL A 10 -10.04 10.80 -4.92
C VAL A 10 -8.66 10.18 -4.82
N PHE A 11 -7.97 10.05 -5.95
CA PHE A 11 -6.57 9.64 -5.97
C PHE A 11 -5.68 10.88 -5.85
N VAL A 12 -4.78 10.85 -4.85
CA VAL A 12 -3.74 11.87 -4.66
C VAL A 12 -2.43 11.28 -5.18
N ASP A 13 -1.91 11.87 -6.27
CA ASP A 13 -0.65 11.40 -6.85
C ASP A 13 0.55 11.96 -6.09
N THR A 14 1.30 11.05 -5.48
CA THR A 14 2.57 11.34 -4.80
C THR A 14 3.79 10.91 -5.64
N ALA A 15 3.59 10.52 -6.91
CA ALA A 15 4.56 9.86 -7.78
C ALA A 15 5.83 10.65 -8.11
N GLY A 16 5.93 11.92 -7.71
CA GLY A 16 7.18 12.68 -7.81
C GLY A 16 8.34 12.15 -6.95
N MET A 17 8.05 11.24 -6.02
CA MET A 17 9.02 10.75 -5.02
C MET A 17 10.07 9.79 -5.58
N ARG A 18 9.70 8.94 -6.54
CA ARG A 18 10.59 7.88 -7.06
C ARG A 18 11.61 8.35 -8.10
N ARG A 19 11.33 9.45 -8.80
CA ARG A 19 12.13 9.88 -9.97
C ARG A 19 13.21 10.93 -9.70
N ARG A 20 13.27 11.50 -8.50
CA ARG A 20 14.14 12.65 -8.22
C ARG A 20 15.37 12.38 -7.36
N SER A 21 15.73 11.13 -7.11
CA SER A 21 16.91 10.76 -6.30
C SER A 21 18.27 11.12 -6.96
N ARG A 22 18.28 11.87 -8.04
CA ARG A 22 19.54 12.22 -8.73
C ARG A 22 19.88 13.73 -8.78
N ILE A 23 18.97 14.61 -8.32
CA ILE A 23 19.25 16.05 -8.40
C ILE A 23 18.57 16.76 -7.22
N ASP A 24 19.38 17.19 -6.23
CA ASP A 24 19.04 18.16 -5.17
C ASP A 24 18.38 17.63 -3.90
N ASP A 25 19.14 17.57 -2.79
CA ASP A 25 18.72 17.18 -1.43
C ASP A 25 17.50 17.98 -0.91
N SER A 26 17.35 19.23 -1.33
CA SER A 26 16.24 20.10 -0.92
C SER A 26 14.90 19.72 -1.55
N ALA A 27 14.91 19.31 -2.83
CA ALA A 27 13.69 18.90 -3.54
C ALA A 27 13.19 17.54 -3.07
N GLU A 28 14.08 16.65 -2.63
CA GLU A 28 13.76 15.34 -2.05
C GLU A 28 13.06 15.50 -0.70
N TYR A 29 13.54 16.39 0.15
CA TYR A 29 12.93 16.72 1.43
C TYR A 29 11.49 17.25 1.28
N TYR A 30 11.26 18.20 0.36
CA TYR A 30 9.91 18.75 0.12
C TYR A 30 8.94 17.72 -0.47
N SER A 31 9.41 16.83 -1.34
CA SER A 31 8.61 15.72 -1.88
C SER A 31 8.21 14.75 -0.76
N MET A 32 9.12 14.41 0.13
CA MET A 32 8.87 13.53 1.25
C MET A 32 7.86 14.14 2.25
N VAL A 33 8.01 15.42 2.58
CA VAL A 33 7.08 16.14 3.47
C VAL A 33 5.66 16.17 2.89
N ARG A 34 5.51 16.38 1.57
CA ARG A 34 4.19 16.35 0.90
C ARG A 34 3.54 14.98 0.96
N ALA A 35 4.33 13.92 0.74
CA ALA A 35 3.82 12.56 0.82
C ALA A 35 3.43 12.19 2.24
N LEU A 36 4.19 12.59 3.24
CA LEU A 36 3.86 12.38 4.64
C LEU A 36 2.51 13.04 5.00
N ARG A 37 2.30 14.28 4.56
CA ARG A 37 1.01 14.96 4.75
C ARG A 37 -0.13 14.27 4.01
N ALA A 38 0.13 13.79 2.79
CA ALA A 38 -0.89 13.05 2.04
C ALA A 38 -1.26 11.72 2.71
N ILE A 39 -0.33 11.05 3.39
CA ILE A 39 -0.59 9.85 4.19
C ILE A 39 -1.47 10.16 5.40
N ASP A 40 -1.20 11.26 6.12
CA ASP A 40 -1.95 11.66 7.30
C ASP A 40 -3.44 11.97 6.98
N ASP A 41 -3.72 12.45 5.75
CA ASP A 41 -5.06 12.78 5.27
C ASP A 41 -5.73 11.64 4.47
N ALA A 42 -5.00 10.58 4.16
CA ALA A 42 -5.48 9.47 3.33
C ALA A 42 -6.38 8.51 4.12
N ASN A 43 -7.45 8.02 3.49
CA ASN A 43 -8.25 6.92 4.02
C ASN A 43 -7.61 5.56 3.75
N ILE A 44 -6.76 5.48 2.71
CA ILE A 44 -6.04 4.27 2.31
C ILE A 44 -4.82 4.64 1.47
N ALA A 45 -3.72 3.95 1.66
CA ALA A 45 -2.50 4.10 0.89
C ALA A 45 -2.36 2.98 -0.15
N LEU A 46 -1.95 3.34 -1.37
CA LEU A 46 -1.58 2.39 -2.42
C LEU A 46 -0.07 2.40 -2.59
N LEU A 47 0.61 1.33 -2.16
CA LEU A 47 2.03 1.13 -2.40
C LEU A 47 2.23 0.40 -3.72
N ILE A 48 2.70 1.12 -4.75
CA ILE A 48 2.92 0.57 -6.09
C ILE A 48 4.40 0.25 -6.26
N ILE A 49 4.71 -1.05 -6.37
CA ILE A 49 6.06 -1.58 -6.54
C ILE A 49 6.24 -2.04 -7.98
N ASP A 50 7.38 -1.73 -8.58
CA ASP A 50 7.79 -2.31 -9.85
C ASP A 50 8.22 -3.76 -9.64
N ALA A 51 7.47 -4.72 -10.17
CA ALA A 51 7.76 -6.14 -9.96
C ALA A 51 9.10 -6.57 -10.56
N THR A 52 9.64 -5.83 -11.55
CA THR A 52 10.94 -6.13 -12.17
C THR A 52 12.13 -5.68 -11.32
N GLU A 53 11.92 -4.69 -10.44
CA GLU A 53 12.94 -4.18 -9.52
C GLU A 53 12.84 -4.82 -8.12
N GLY A 54 11.65 -5.38 -7.79
CA GLY A 54 11.35 -5.86 -6.44
C GLY A 54 11.15 -4.75 -5.42
N VAL A 55 11.14 -5.11 -4.13
CA VAL A 55 10.97 -4.16 -3.03
C VAL A 55 12.26 -3.43 -2.75
N THR A 56 12.26 -2.11 -2.95
CA THR A 56 13.41 -1.24 -2.65
C THR A 56 13.40 -0.77 -1.18
N SER A 57 14.53 -0.24 -0.70
CA SER A 57 14.61 0.36 0.64
C SER A 57 13.69 1.59 0.79
N GLN A 58 13.38 2.28 -0.31
CA GLN A 58 12.44 3.39 -0.30
C GLN A 58 11.01 2.90 -0.11
N ASP A 59 10.63 1.82 -0.80
CA ASP A 59 9.30 1.19 -0.65
C ASP A 59 9.08 0.73 0.80
N GLN A 60 10.11 0.12 1.43
CA GLN A 60 10.05 -0.28 2.84
C GLN A 60 9.81 0.91 3.77
N ARG A 61 10.61 1.99 3.64
CA ARG A 61 10.46 3.20 4.47
C ARG A 61 9.08 3.85 4.30
N LEU A 62 8.54 3.85 3.09
CA LEU A 62 7.18 4.36 2.82
C LEU A 62 6.12 3.49 3.49
N ALA A 63 6.23 2.17 3.36
CA ALA A 63 5.33 1.23 4.00
C ALA A 63 5.37 1.34 5.53
N GLU A 64 6.57 1.42 6.14
CA GLU A 64 6.75 1.65 7.57
C GLU A 64 6.07 2.94 8.04
N ARG A 65 6.15 3.98 7.23
CA ARG A 65 5.52 5.27 7.57
C ARG A 65 4.01 5.21 7.49
N VAL A 66 3.46 4.51 6.47
CA VAL A 66 2.02 4.27 6.34
C VAL A 66 1.50 3.46 7.53
N ASP A 67 2.19 2.38 7.87
CA ASP A 67 1.86 1.54 9.03
C ASP A 67 1.87 2.34 10.33
N ALA A 68 2.92 3.12 10.58
CA ALA A 68 3.05 3.99 11.76
C ALA A 68 1.95 5.06 11.85
N SER A 69 1.35 5.49 10.73
CA SER A 69 0.21 6.43 10.73
C SER A 69 -1.13 5.75 11.00
N GLY A 70 -1.18 4.42 11.02
CA GLY A 70 -2.41 3.64 11.12
C GLY A 70 -3.28 3.69 9.87
N CYS A 71 -2.76 4.19 8.75
CA CYS A 71 -3.47 4.21 7.48
C CYS A 71 -3.46 2.81 6.85
N PRO A 72 -4.62 2.27 6.41
CA PRO A 72 -4.65 0.99 5.70
C PRO A 72 -3.79 1.06 4.44
N ILE A 73 -3.13 -0.05 4.10
CA ILE A 73 -2.27 -0.14 2.93
C ILE A 73 -2.71 -1.27 2.00
N VAL A 74 -2.66 -1.02 0.68
CA VAL A 74 -2.76 -2.05 -0.36
C VAL A 74 -1.46 -2.06 -1.15
N VAL A 75 -0.82 -3.21 -1.24
CA VAL A 75 0.41 -3.39 -2.01
C VAL A 75 0.06 -3.85 -3.42
N MET A 76 0.63 -3.20 -4.43
CA MET A 76 0.38 -3.49 -5.84
C MET A 76 1.70 -3.76 -6.56
N LEU A 77 1.88 -4.98 -7.07
CA LEU A 77 2.98 -5.35 -7.94
C LEU A 77 2.61 -4.99 -9.38
N ASN A 78 3.15 -3.88 -9.87
CA ASN A 78 2.95 -3.40 -11.23
C ASN A 78 4.00 -3.99 -12.19
N LYS A 79 3.73 -3.95 -13.47
CA LYS A 79 4.50 -4.57 -14.56
C LYS A 79 4.56 -6.10 -14.46
N TRP A 80 3.54 -6.69 -13.86
CA TRP A 80 3.45 -8.14 -13.65
C TRP A 80 3.47 -8.94 -14.97
N GLU A 81 3.11 -8.30 -16.07
CA GLU A 81 3.18 -8.87 -17.42
C GLU A 81 4.60 -9.12 -17.91
N LEU A 82 5.60 -8.49 -17.31
CA LEU A 82 7.02 -8.66 -17.69
C LEU A 82 7.70 -9.83 -16.95
N ILE A 83 6.99 -10.47 -16.02
CA ILE A 83 7.51 -11.62 -15.28
C ILE A 83 6.88 -12.87 -15.88
N ASP A 84 7.58 -13.57 -16.75
CA ASP A 84 7.03 -14.73 -17.45
C ASP A 84 7.20 -16.03 -16.65
N ASP A 85 8.29 -16.15 -15.89
CA ASP A 85 8.63 -17.36 -15.15
C ASP A 85 7.83 -17.50 -13.85
N ALA A 86 7.25 -18.68 -13.61
CA ALA A 86 6.44 -18.98 -12.44
C ALA A 86 7.26 -19.02 -11.14
N GLU A 87 8.50 -19.49 -11.18
CA GLU A 87 9.40 -19.52 -10.03
C GLU A 87 9.82 -18.11 -9.63
N GLN A 88 10.16 -17.28 -10.61
CA GLN A 88 10.46 -15.86 -10.39
C GLN A 88 9.26 -15.12 -9.78
N ARG A 89 8.03 -15.38 -10.23
CA ARG A 89 6.80 -14.83 -9.63
C ARG A 89 6.67 -15.20 -8.16
N ALA A 90 6.88 -16.47 -7.84
CA ALA A 90 6.81 -16.95 -6.47
C ALA A 90 7.91 -16.34 -5.57
N GLU A 91 9.12 -16.14 -6.12
CA GLU A 91 10.21 -15.49 -5.40
C GLU A 91 9.91 -14.02 -5.09
N ILE A 92 9.39 -13.26 -6.05
CA ILE A 92 8.99 -11.87 -5.87
C ILE A 92 7.92 -11.77 -4.76
N GLU A 93 6.92 -12.65 -4.75
CA GLU A 93 5.90 -12.66 -3.71
C GLU A 93 6.48 -12.98 -2.32
N ARG A 94 7.40 -13.91 -2.23
CA ARG A 94 8.11 -14.23 -0.98
C ARG A 94 8.96 -13.06 -0.49
N GLU A 95 9.66 -12.40 -1.42
CA GLU A 95 10.46 -11.22 -1.11
C GLU A 95 9.61 -10.09 -0.55
N VAL A 96 8.46 -9.80 -1.18
CA VAL A 96 7.50 -8.78 -0.71
C VAL A 96 7.07 -9.08 0.72
N ARG A 97 6.60 -10.30 1.00
CA ARG A 97 6.19 -10.70 2.36
C ARG A 97 7.33 -10.59 3.36
N ARG A 98 8.52 -11.01 2.98
CA ARG A 98 9.71 -10.94 3.84
C ARG A 98 10.14 -9.51 4.16
N LYS A 99 10.13 -8.62 3.15
CA LYS A 99 10.57 -7.23 3.30
C LYS A 99 9.51 -6.31 3.92
N LEU A 100 8.23 -6.63 3.72
CA LEU A 100 7.09 -5.88 4.23
C LEU A 100 6.33 -6.67 5.31
N TYR A 101 7.04 -7.45 6.13
CA TYR A 101 6.47 -8.33 7.15
C TYR A 101 5.57 -7.63 8.17
N PHE A 102 5.79 -6.35 8.41
CA PHE A 102 5.02 -5.51 9.33
C PHE A 102 3.64 -5.12 8.77
N VAL A 103 3.40 -5.29 7.47
CA VAL A 103 2.10 -5.14 6.81
C VAL A 103 1.69 -6.44 6.09
N ASP A 104 1.98 -7.59 6.70
CA ASP A 104 1.73 -8.92 6.12
C ASP A 104 0.27 -9.18 5.78
N GLU A 105 -0.65 -8.63 6.57
CA GLU A 105 -2.10 -8.70 6.35
C GLU A 105 -2.59 -7.79 5.19
N ALA A 106 -1.72 -6.92 4.65
CA ALA A 106 -2.10 -6.02 3.57
C ALA A 106 -2.42 -6.80 2.28
N PRO A 107 -3.52 -6.44 1.59
CA PRO A 107 -3.84 -7.03 0.30
C PRO A 107 -2.71 -6.83 -0.71
N LEU A 108 -2.32 -7.92 -1.39
CA LEU A 108 -1.30 -7.90 -2.44
C LEU A 108 -1.95 -8.14 -3.80
N LEU A 109 -1.95 -7.11 -4.65
CA LEU A 109 -2.47 -7.17 -6.02
C LEU A 109 -1.35 -7.26 -7.05
N LYS A 110 -1.55 -8.08 -8.07
CA LYS A 110 -0.68 -8.22 -9.23
C LYS A 110 -1.37 -7.57 -10.41
N ILE A 111 -0.76 -6.53 -10.94
CA ILE A 111 -1.38 -5.70 -11.99
C ILE A 111 -0.40 -5.39 -13.12
N SER A 112 -0.97 -5.00 -14.23
CA SER A 112 -0.29 -4.30 -15.31
C SER A 112 -1.03 -3.00 -15.58
N ALA A 113 -0.44 -1.88 -15.23
CA ALA A 113 -1.00 -0.57 -15.56
C ALA A 113 -1.00 -0.32 -17.07
N LEU A 114 -0.07 -0.94 -17.81
CA LEU A 114 0.03 -0.82 -19.27
C LEU A 114 -1.14 -1.50 -19.99
N THR A 115 -1.49 -2.73 -19.57
CA THR A 115 -2.53 -3.53 -20.23
C THR A 115 -3.89 -3.49 -19.54
N GLY A 116 -3.96 -2.93 -18.34
CA GLY A 116 -5.14 -2.95 -17.49
C GLY A 116 -5.40 -4.29 -16.78
N LYS A 117 -4.56 -5.31 -17.00
CA LYS A 117 -4.74 -6.64 -16.39
C LYS A 117 -4.64 -6.55 -14.87
N GLY A 118 -5.62 -7.10 -14.17
CA GLY A 118 -5.67 -7.14 -12.71
C GLY A 118 -6.18 -5.85 -12.05
N VAL A 119 -6.24 -4.71 -12.76
CA VAL A 119 -6.67 -3.41 -12.21
C VAL A 119 -8.11 -3.43 -11.72
N HIS A 120 -8.99 -4.21 -12.35
CA HIS A 120 -10.39 -4.37 -11.93
C HIS A 120 -10.55 -4.91 -10.50
N LYS A 121 -9.51 -5.59 -9.97
CA LYS A 121 -9.50 -6.12 -8.59
C LYS A 121 -9.27 -5.03 -7.54
N LEU A 122 -8.78 -3.86 -7.93
CA LEU A 122 -8.46 -2.79 -7.00
C LEU A 122 -9.71 -2.29 -6.28
N ARG A 123 -10.80 -2.05 -7.01
CA ARG A 123 -12.03 -1.51 -6.41
C ARG A 123 -12.59 -2.36 -5.27
N PRO A 124 -12.86 -3.67 -5.44
CA PRO A 124 -13.37 -4.49 -4.34
C PRO A 124 -12.40 -4.55 -3.15
N VAL A 125 -11.09 -4.57 -3.40
CA VAL A 125 -10.08 -4.54 -2.32
C VAL A 125 -10.10 -3.22 -1.55
N LEU A 126 -10.26 -2.08 -2.24
CA LEU A 126 -10.40 -0.78 -1.58
C LEU A 126 -11.64 -0.71 -0.71
N GLN A 127 -12.78 -1.21 -1.21
CA GLN A 127 -14.02 -1.26 -0.43
C GLN A 127 -13.86 -2.08 0.84
N GLU A 128 -13.34 -3.29 0.72
CA GLU A 128 -13.12 -4.18 1.87
C GLU A 128 -12.16 -3.54 2.89
N ALA A 129 -11.05 -2.94 2.45
CA ALA A 129 -10.10 -2.29 3.32
C ALA A 129 -10.72 -1.09 4.06
N ILE A 130 -11.54 -0.26 3.39
CA ILE A 130 -12.22 0.88 4.00
C ILE A 130 -13.29 0.39 4.99
N GLU A 131 -14.05 -0.64 4.67
CA GLU A 131 -15.05 -1.23 5.57
C GLU A 131 -14.39 -1.77 6.84
N GLN A 132 -13.30 -2.52 6.72
CA GLN A 132 -12.55 -3.06 7.85
C GLN A 132 -11.96 -1.94 8.72
N TYR A 133 -11.37 -0.93 8.12
CA TYR A 133 -10.80 0.21 8.83
C TYR A 133 -11.86 1.03 9.57
N SER A 134 -13.03 1.19 8.97
CA SER A 134 -14.16 1.93 9.55
C SER A 134 -14.94 1.12 10.59
N ARG A 135 -14.62 -0.15 10.78
CA ARG A 135 -15.34 -1.06 11.67
C ARG A 135 -15.09 -0.68 13.14
N ARG A 136 -16.15 -0.32 13.84
CA ARG A 136 -16.10 -0.08 15.28
C ARG A 136 -16.13 -1.40 16.04
N VAL A 137 -15.08 -1.65 16.84
CA VAL A 137 -15.06 -2.79 17.77
C VAL A 137 -15.77 -2.37 19.06
N PRO A 138 -16.77 -3.13 19.56
CA PRO A 138 -17.41 -2.83 20.83
C PRO A 138 -16.40 -2.82 21.98
N THR A 139 -16.48 -1.81 22.87
CA THR A 139 -15.56 -1.65 24.00
C THR A 139 -15.46 -2.91 24.87
N ARG A 140 -16.57 -3.66 24.99
CA ARG A 140 -16.60 -4.94 25.73
C ARG A 140 -15.63 -5.96 25.14
N ASP A 141 -15.55 -6.05 23.80
CA ASP A 141 -14.67 -7.03 23.13
C ASP A 141 -13.19 -6.62 23.23
N VAL A 142 -12.91 -5.31 23.16
CA VAL A 142 -11.57 -4.76 23.42
C VAL A 142 -11.15 -5.08 24.86
N ASN A 143 -12.01 -4.81 25.85
CA ASN A 143 -11.68 -5.06 27.26
C ASN A 143 -11.46 -6.56 27.53
N ARG A 144 -12.22 -7.44 26.88
CA ARG A 144 -12.02 -8.91 27.01
C ARG A 144 -10.64 -9.32 26.51
N VAL A 145 -10.24 -8.88 25.30
CA VAL A 145 -8.93 -9.21 24.73
C VAL A 145 -7.79 -8.68 25.60
N ILE A 146 -7.93 -7.44 26.15
CA ILE A 146 -6.93 -6.88 27.06
C ILE A 146 -6.84 -7.70 28.34
N ALA A 147 -7.96 -8.13 28.92
CA ALA A 147 -7.96 -8.94 30.12
C ALA A 147 -7.32 -10.33 29.91
N ASP A 148 -7.61 -10.95 28.75
CA ASP A 148 -7.01 -12.24 28.36
C ASP A 148 -5.50 -12.13 28.12
N ALA A 149 -5.01 -11.00 27.61
CA ALA A 149 -3.59 -10.75 27.36
C ALA A 149 -2.78 -10.41 28.64
N GLN A 150 -3.44 -10.12 29.76
CA GLN A 150 -2.81 -9.79 31.04
C GLN A 150 -2.68 -11.01 31.97
N GLN A 151 -3.17 -12.18 31.60
CA GLN A 151 -3.03 -13.46 32.28
C GLN A 151 -1.81 -14.24 31.80
#